data_baf76ce7249586a6b45dc3b1e1c776d2
#
_entry.id   baf76ce7249586a6b45dc3b1e1c776d2
#
_cell.length_a   1.000
_cell.length_b   1.000
_cell.length_c   1.000
_cell.angle_alpha   90.00
_cell.angle_beta   90.00
_cell.angle_gamma   90.00
#
_symmetry.space_group_name_H-M   'P 1'
#
loop_
_entity.id
_entity.type
_entity.pdbx_description
1 polymer ?
#
loop_
_entity_poly.entity_id
_entity_poly.type
_entity_poly.pdbx_seq_one_letter_code
_entity_poly.pdbx_strand_id
1 'polypeptide(L)'
;MTIHDQEFIDVPTPTGPMRVHRFYPTTPLLRPAVILYSEIYQATGPIRRLAARLAGEGFEVLVPEVYHEYEEPGKALAYDAAGTERGNFLKYEKPVAAFDSDARALIDWILDRPYPWQGVGTWGFCLGGHLAFRAALDARVAAAACFYATDLHTASLGQGKKDDTLARVRESQAELLLIWGRQDPHVPLAGRKAIYDALTAAEASFQWHEFNGAHAFARDEGPRHDPAASRLGFSLALELFQRRLTVPKLPVS
;
A
#
# COMPACT_ATOMS: atom_id res chain seq x y z
N MET A 1 0.23 -23.46 -4.92
CA MET A 1 -0.31 -22.74 -6.10
C MET A 1 0.85 -22.14 -6.84
N THR A 2 0.89 -22.25 -8.18
CA THR A 2 1.93 -21.59 -8.99
C THR A 2 1.56 -20.14 -9.20
N ILE A 3 2.54 -19.24 -9.13
CA ILE A 3 2.35 -17.78 -9.21
C ILE A 3 3.13 -17.25 -10.42
N HIS A 4 2.53 -16.36 -11.20
CA HIS A 4 3.24 -15.47 -12.11
C HIS A 4 3.80 -14.30 -11.29
N ASP A 5 5.11 -14.08 -11.31
CA ASP A 5 5.82 -13.09 -10.46
C ASP A 5 6.87 -12.26 -11.22
N GLN A 6 6.97 -12.46 -12.53
CA GLN A 6 7.94 -11.79 -13.40
C GLN A 6 7.30 -10.87 -14.45
N GLU A 7 5.98 -10.75 -14.43
CA GLU A 7 5.27 -9.86 -15.35
C GLU A 7 5.23 -8.43 -14.84
N PHE A 8 5.20 -7.51 -15.78
CA PHE A 8 4.95 -6.10 -15.52
C PHE A 8 4.09 -5.51 -16.63
N ILE A 9 3.50 -4.38 -16.33
CA ILE A 9 2.81 -3.51 -17.27
C ILE A 9 3.33 -2.10 -17.09
N ASP A 10 3.25 -1.27 -18.11
CA ASP A 10 3.52 0.16 -18.01
C ASP A 10 2.16 0.88 -18.12
N VAL A 11 1.69 1.44 -17.01
CA VAL A 11 0.41 2.16 -16.92
C VAL A 11 0.65 3.62 -17.31
N PRO A 12 -0.06 4.15 -18.31
CA PRO A 12 0.03 5.58 -18.65
C PRO A 12 -0.45 6.45 -17.49
N THR A 13 0.37 7.40 -17.08
CA THR A 13 0.02 8.44 -16.10
C THR A 13 0.28 9.84 -16.68
N PRO A 14 -0.26 10.91 -16.11
CA PRO A 14 0.02 12.27 -16.57
C PRO A 14 1.50 12.66 -16.52
N THR A 15 2.31 11.97 -15.69
CA THR A 15 3.74 12.25 -15.52
C THR A 15 4.66 11.27 -16.27
N GLY A 16 4.09 10.35 -17.04
CA GLY A 16 4.80 9.35 -17.81
C GLY A 16 4.34 7.92 -17.54
N PRO A 17 4.90 6.92 -18.25
CA PRO A 17 4.53 5.53 -18.02
C PRO A 17 5.06 5.04 -16.68
N MET A 18 4.18 4.57 -15.82
CA MET A 18 4.51 3.96 -14.52
C MET A 18 4.61 2.45 -14.66
N ARG A 19 5.78 1.89 -14.39
CA ARG A 19 5.94 0.44 -14.31
C ARG A 19 5.22 -0.13 -13.09
N VAL A 20 4.47 -1.22 -13.31
CA VAL A 20 3.73 -1.94 -12.28
C VAL A 20 4.05 -3.42 -12.40
N HIS A 21 4.66 -4.01 -11.38
CA HIS A 21 4.90 -5.44 -11.35
C HIS A 21 3.63 -6.18 -10.94
N ARG A 22 3.33 -7.29 -11.62
CA ARG A 22 2.13 -8.08 -11.42
C ARG A 22 2.46 -9.44 -10.85
N PHE A 23 1.71 -9.83 -9.81
CA PHE A 23 1.79 -11.14 -9.16
C PHE A 23 0.39 -11.72 -9.10
N TYR A 24 0.19 -12.91 -9.67
CA TYR A 24 -1.13 -13.54 -9.67
C TYR A 24 -1.04 -15.06 -9.83
N PRO A 25 -2.05 -15.84 -9.32
CA PRO A 25 -2.08 -17.28 -9.52
C PRO A 25 -2.22 -17.66 -10.99
N THR A 26 -1.62 -18.78 -11.40
CA THR A 26 -1.72 -19.30 -12.77
C THR A 26 -3.13 -19.84 -13.12
N THR A 27 -3.97 -20.09 -12.11
CA THR A 27 -5.33 -20.55 -12.33
C THR A 27 -6.21 -19.45 -12.96
N PRO A 28 -7.01 -19.76 -13.98
CA PRO A 28 -7.81 -18.76 -14.71
C PRO A 28 -9.10 -18.38 -13.96
N LEU A 29 -8.98 -17.93 -12.70
CA LEU A 29 -10.10 -17.47 -11.90
C LEU A 29 -10.13 -15.94 -11.85
N LEU A 30 -11.33 -15.39 -11.68
CA LEU A 30 -11.52 -13.97 -11.34
C LEU A 30 -10.84 -13.69 -10.00
N ARG A 31 -10.02 -12.64 -9.95
CA ARG A 31 -9.22 -12.32 -8.77
C ARG A 31 -9.46 -10.89 -8.34
N PRO A 32 -9.73 -10.64 -7.06
CA PRO A 32 -9.73 -9.28 -6.54
C PRO A 32 -8.31 -8.70 -6.62
N ALA A 33 -8.22 -7.41 -6.91
CA ALA A 33 -6.95 -6.72 -7.08
C ALA A 33 -6.54 -5.97 -5.81
N VAL A 34 -5.25 -6.06 -5.46
CA VAL A 34 -4.63 -5.30 -4.38
C VAL A 34 -3.42 -4.53 -4.93
N ILE A 35 -3.43 -3.21 -4.78
CA ILE A 35 -2.26 -2.37 -5.04
C ILE A 35 -1.36 -2.43 -3.81
N LEU A 36 -0.14 -2.93 -3.97
CA LEU A 36 0.84 -3.05 -2.89
C LEU A 36 1.92 -1.97 -3.03
N TYR A 37 1.83 -0.96 -2.18
CA TYR A 37 2.81 0.14 -2.13
C TYR A 37 4.01 -0.22 -1.26
N SER A 38 5.19 -0.06 -1.84
CA SER A 38 6.47 -0.32 -1.16
C SER A 38 6.84 0.79 -0.16
N GLU A 39 7.88 0.53 0.63
CA GLU A 39 8.63 1.55 1.33
C GLU A 39 9.29 2.53 0.33
N ILE A 40 10.11 3.46 0.80
CA ILE A 40 10.84 4.44 -0.05
C ILE A 40 11.83 3.80 -1.05
N TYR A 41 11.97 2.49 -1.11
CA TYR A 41 12.96 1.76 -1.90
C TYR A 41 12.41 1.10 -3.17
N GLN A 42 11.14 1.32 -3.51
CA GLN A 42 10.44 0.72 -4.64
C GLN A 42 10.27 -0.82 -4.54
N ALA A 43 10.17 -1.54 -5.65
CA ALA A 43 9.84 -2.97 -5.72
C ALA A 43 11.02 -3.88 -5.30
N THR A 44 11.44 -3.79 -4.05
CA THR A 44 12.53 -4.59 -3.45
C THR A 44 12.18 -6.07 -3.29
N GLY A 45 13.17 -6.89 -2.93
CA GLY A 45 12.99 -8.33 -2.64
C GLY A 45 11.89 -8.63 -1.62
N PRO A 46 11.88 -8.01 -0.42
CA PRO A 46 10.81 -8.16 0.57
C PRO A 46 9.41 -7.87 0.02
N ILE A 47 9.23 -6.80 -0.72
CA ILE A 47 7.93 -6.43 -1.31
C ILE A 47 7.50 -7.46 -2.36
N ARG A 48 8.42 -7.92 -3.22
CA ARG A 48 8.13 -8.97 -4.22
C ARG A 48 7.72 -10.29 -3.57
N ARG A 49 8.42 -10.72 -2.50
CA ARG A 49 8.06 -11.94 -1.75
C ARG A 49 6.68 -11.82 -1.10
N LEU A 50 6.37 -10.66 -0.53
CA LEU A 50 5.05 -10.38 0.05
C LEU A 50 3.96 -10.40 -1.03
N ALA A 51 4.21 -9.77 -2.19
CA ALA A 51 3.28 -9.77 -3.33
C ALA A 51 2.99 -11.21 -3.80
N ALA A 52 4.03 -12.03 -3.98
CA ALA A 52 3.87 -13.43 -4.35
C ALA A 52 3.10 -14.24 -3.29
N ARG A 53 3.35 -13.97 -2.00
CA ARG A 53 2.62 -14.60 -0.90
C ARG A 53 1.12 -14.25 -0.94
N LEU A 54 0.78 -12.98 -1.10
CA LEU A 54 -0.62 -12.54 -1.19
C LEU A 54 -1.30 -13.07 -2.47
N ALA A 55 -0.56 -13.13 -3.59
CA ALA A 55 -1.05 -13.77 -4.80
C ALA A 55 -1.37 -15.26 -4.58
N GLY A 56 -0.60 -15.96 -3.73
CA GLY A 56 -0.87 -17.32 -3.29
C GLY A 56 -2.21 -17.49 -2.55
N GLU A 57 -2.75 -16.43 -1.99
CA GLU A 57 -4.07 -16.39 -1.34
C GLU A 57 -5.22 -16.09 -2.32
N GLY A 58 -4.93 -15.99 -3.62
CA GLY A 58 -5.94 -15.83 -4.66
C GLY A 58 -6.16 -14.40 -5.17
N PHE A 59 -5.27 -13.46 -4.83
CA PHE A 59 -5.35 -12.07 -5.27
C PHE A 59 -4.48 -11.82 -6.51
N GLU A 60 -4.84 -10.82 -7.31
CA GLU A 60 -3.91 -10.16 -8.20
C GLU A 60 -3.26 -9.00 -7.45
N VAL A 61 -1.92 -9.00 -7.36
CA VAL A 61 -1.18 -8.00 -6.62
C VAL A 61 -0.37 -7.15 -7.59
N LEU A 62 -0.54 -5.83 -7.50
CA LEU A 62 0.06 -4.85 -8.38
C LEU A 62 1.00 -3.96 -7.55
N VAL A 63 2.28 -3.99 -7.89
CA VAL A 63 3.33 -3.23 -7.17
C VAL A 63 3.82 -2.09 -8.07
N PRO A 64 3.32 -0.85 -7.89
CA PRO A 64 3.74 0.29 -8.70
C PRO A 64 5.13 0.80 -8.30
N GLU A 65 5.89 1.24 -9.29
CA GLU A 65 7.12 2.00 -9.10
C GLU A 65 6.78 3.48 -8.95
N VAL A 66 6.52 3.91 -7.74
CA VAL A 66 5.98 5.24 -7.43
C VAL A 66 6.93 6.40 -7.73
N TYR A 67 8.19 6.13 -8.09
CA TYR A 67 9.18 7.12 -8.49
C TYR A 67 9.56 7.04 -9.98
N HIS A 68 8.62 6.57 -10.82
CA HIS A 68 8.82 6.33 -12.25
C HIS A 68 9.27 7.58 -13.03
N GLU A 69 9.05 8.79 -12.52
CA GLU A 69 9.52 10.03 -13.15
C GLU A 69 11.02 10.29 -12.91
N TYR A 70 11.61 9.63 -11.91
CA TYR A 70 12.95 9.96 -11.41
C TYR A 70 13.93 8.79 -11.47
N GLU A 71 13.42 7.56 -11.52
CA GLU A 71 14.21 6.33 -11.51
C GLU A 71 13.96 5.50 -12.76
N GLU A 72 14.99 4.76 -13.18
CA GLU A 72 14.86 3.83 -14.30
C GLU A 72 13.88 2.70 -13.95
N PRO A 73 12.99 2.30 -14.88
CA PRO A 73 12.07 1.22 -14.69
C PRO A 73 12.76 -0.10 -14.30
N GLY A 74 12.24 -0.77 -13.28
CA GLY A 74 12.76 -2.03 -12.76
C GLY A 74 13.87 -1.88 -11.71
N LYS A 75 14.29 -0.65 -11.40
CA LYS A 75 15.37 -0.38 -10.45
C LYS A 75 14.84 -0.12 -9.04
N ALA A 76 15.09 -1.03 -8.12
CA ALA A 76 14.88 -0.79 -6.70
C ALA A 76 16.08 -0.05 -6.09
N LEU A 77 15.83 0.79 -5.09
CA LEU A 77 16.88 1.41 -4.29
C LEU A 77 17.42 0.41 -3.25
N ALA A 78 18.72 0.50 -2.95
CA ALA A 78 19.34 -0.39 -1.98
C ALA A 78 18.95 -0.06 -0.53
N TYR A 79 18.96 -1.06 0.36
CA TYR A 79 18.76 -0.88 1.79
C TYR A 79 20.07 -0.42 2.49
N ASP A 80 20.64 0.67 2.00
CA ASP A 80 21.83 1.31 2.54
C ASP A 80 21.61 2.82 2.76
N ALA A 81 22.67 3.53 3.14
CA ALA A 81 22.59 4.97 3.41
C ALA A 81 22.23 5.77 2.14
N ALA A 82 22.83 5.42 1.01
CA ALA A 82 22.61 6.13 -0.28
C ALA A 82 21.16 5.90 -0.79
N GLY A 83 20.67 4.66 -0.75
CA GLY A 83 19.29 4.36 -1.14
C GLY A 83 18.28 4.97 -0.19
N THR A 84 18.58 5.04 1.11
CA THR A 84 17.74 5.73 2.10
C THR A 84 17.67 7.23 1.85
N GLU A 85 18.80 7.87 1.60
CA GLU A 85 18.87 9.30 1.26
C GLU A 85 18.10 9.59 -0.03
N ARG A 86 18.34 8.79 -1.08
CA ARG A 86 17.65 8.92 -2.37
C ARG A 86 16.13 8.75 -2.22
N GLY A 87 15.67 7.71 -1.54
CA GLY A 87 14.24 7.46 -1.35
C GLY A 87 13.55 8.54 -0.52
N ASN A 88 14.20 9.07 0.52
CA ASN A 88 13.70 10.22 1.28
C ASN A 88 13.67 11.51 0.45
N PHE A 89 14.68 11.74 -0.39
CA PHE A 89 14.69 12.86 -1.32
C PHE A 89 13.48 12.78 -2.27
N LEU A 90 13.28 11.64 -2.93
CA LEU A 90 12.20 11.44 -3.90
C LEU A 90 10.81 11.57 -3.28
N LYS A 91 10.64 11.08 -2.04
CA LYS A 91 9.39 11.22 -1.29
C LYS A 91 8.95 12.69 -1.15
N TYR A 92 9.90 13.61 -1.02
CA TYR A 92 9.63 15.04 -0.85
C TYR A 92 9.78 15.84 -2.15
N GLU A 93 10.39 15.27 -3.18
CA GLU A 93 10.49 15.90 -4.50
C GLU A 93 9.20 15.74 -5.30
N LYS A 94 8.62 14.55 -5.27
CA LYS A 94 7.40 14.25 -6.02
C LYS A 94 6.18 15.00 -5.45
N PRO A 95 5.43 15.73 -6.31
CA PRO A 95 4.19 16.38 -5.88
C PRO A 95 3.14 15.39 -5.39
N VAL A 96 2.37 15.75 -4.38
CA VAL A 96 1.25 14.94 -3.87
C VAL A 96 0.24 14.63 -4.98
N ALA A 97 -0.06 15.60 -5.84
CA ALA A 97 -0.96 15.43 -6.98
C ALA A 97 -0.46 14.36 -7.98
N ALA A 98 0.86 14.16 -8.11
CA ALA A 98 1.42 13.12 -8.95
C ALA A 98 1.19 11.71 -8.33
N PHE A 99 1.36 11.56 -7.02
CA PHE A 99 0.97 10.32 -6.32
C PHE A 99 -0.53 10.01 -6.51
N ASP A 100 -1.39 11.04 -6.45
CA ASP A 100 -2.84 10.88 -6.64
C ASP A 100 -3.18 10.45 -8.08
N SER A 101 -2.55 11.07 -9.07
CA SER A 101 -2.78 10.72 -10.48
C SER A 101 -2.29 9.30 -10.81
N ASP A 102 -1.19 8.86 -10.23
CA ASP A 102 -0.68 7.50 -10.39
C ASP A 102 -1.62 6.47 -9.78
N ALA A 103 -2.08 6.72 -8.54
CA ALA A 103 -3.06 5.86 -7.88
C ALA A 103 -4.34 5.73 -8.71
N ARG A 104 -4.87 6.87 -9.19
CA ARG A 104 -6.07 6.89 -10.03
C ARG A 104 -5.88 6.15 -11.35
N ALA A 105 -4.77 6.38 -12.06
CA ALA A 105 -4.48 5.69 -13.31
C ALA A 105 -4.41 4.17 -13.13
N LEU A 106 -3.81 3.70 -12.02
CA LEU A 106 -3.76 2.27 -11.73
C LEU A 106 -5.13 1.70 -11.33
N ILE A 107 -5.92 2.43 -10.55
CA ILE A 107 -7.31 2.05 -10.21
C ILE A 107 -8.15 1.96 -11.49
N ASP A 108 -8.06 2.96 -12.37
CA ASP A 108 -8.74 2.97 -13.67
C ASP A 108 -8.33 1.74 -14.49
N TRP A 109 -7.04 1.46 -14.61
CA TRP A 109 -6.53 0.29 -15.33
C TRP A 109 -7.07 -1.04 -14.77
N ILE A 110 -7.21 -1.15 -13.44
CA ILE A 110 -7.79 -2.34 -12.79
C ILE A 110 -9.27 -2.49 -13.17
N LEU A 111 -10.04 -1.41 -13.09
CA LEU A 111 -11.50 -1.44 -13.22
C LEU A 111 -11.99 -1.43 -14.67
N ASP A 112 -11.18 -0.98 -15.61
CA ASP A 112 -11.49 -1.03 -17.06
C ASP A 112 -11.45 -2.46 -17.63
N ARG A 113 -10.97 -3.43 -16.86
CA ARG A 113 -10.96 -4.84 -17.29
C ARG A 113 -12.34 -5.46 -17.14
N PRO A 114 -12.71 -6.42 -18.02
CA PRO A 114 -14.08 -6.98 -18.10
C PRO A 114 -14.42 -7.96 -16.95
N TYR A 115 -14.09 -7.61 -15.72
CA TYR A 115 -14.33 -8.44 -14.54
C TYR A 115 -15.20 -7.72 -13.52
N PRO A 116 -16.16 -8.41 -12.85
CA PRO A 116 -17.06 -7.79 -11.88
C PRO A 116 -16.36 -7.57 -10.53
N TRP A 117 -15.45 -6.63 -10.46
CA TRP A 117 -14.77 -6.27 -9.21
C TRP A 117 -15.71 -5.44 -8.32
N GLN A 118 -15.73 -5.75 -7.03
CA GLN A 118 -16.47 -4.95 -6.03
C GLN A 118 -15.64 -3.81 -5.44
N GLY A 119 -14.48 -3.54 -6.00
CA GLY A 119 -13.54 -2.52 -5.57
C GLY A 119 -12.10 -3.01 -5.58
N VAL A 120 -11.20 -2.10 -5.25
CA VAL A 120 -9.76 -2.33 -5.19
C VAL A 120 -9.31 -2.34 -3.74
N GLY A 121 -8.38 -3.23 -3.38
CA GLY A 121 -7.65 -3.16 -2.13
C GLY A 121 -6.36 -2.36 -2.28
N THR A 122 -5.92 -1.72 -1.21
CA THR A 122 -4.59 -1.13 -1.14
C THR A 122 -3.85 -1.64 0.09
N TRP A 123 -2.58 -1.91 -0.05
CA TRP A 123 -1.71 -2.30 1.07
C TRP A 123 -0.39 -1.57 0.95
N GLY A 124 0.16 -1.10 2.07
CA GLY A 124 1.44 -0.43 2.00
C GLY A 124 2.19 -0.34 3.32
N PHE A 125 3.46 -0.01 3.22
CA PHE A 125 4.44 -0.03 4.30
C PHE A 125 5.22 1.28 4.34
N CYS A 126 5.43 1.89 5.51
CA CYS A 126 6.16 3.15 5.65
C CYS A 126 5.54 4.26 4.77
N LEU A 127 6.27 4.82 3.81
CA LEU A 127 5.70 5.68 2.76
C LEU A 127 4.49 5.01 2.09
N GLY A 128 4.65 3.75 1.70
CA GLY A 128 3.58 3.00 1.04
C GLY A 128 2.33 2.85 1.92
N GLY A 129 2.49 2.80 3.24
CA GLY A 129 1.35 2.81 4.18
C GLY A 129 0.55 4.12 4.09
N HIS A 130 1.24 5.24 3.92
CA HIS A 130 0.61 6.54 3.64
C HIS A 130 -0.05 6.56 2.27
N LEU A 131 0.63 6.06 1.22
CA LEU A 131 0.07 6.01 -0.13
C LEU A 131 -1.14 5.09 -0.22
N ALA A 132 -1.15 3.96 0.49
CA ALA A 132 -2.30 3.07 0.58
C ALA A 132 -3.51 3.76 1.22
N PHE A 133 -3.28 4.52 2.30
CA PHE A 133 -4.32 5.34 2.93
C PHE A 133 -4.81 6.43 1.97
N ARG A 134 -3.86 7.14 1.31
CA ARG A 134 -4.22 8.22 0.39
C ARG A 134 -5.00 7.72 -0.83
N ALA A 135 -4.63 6.59 -1.40
CA ALA A 135 -5.38 5.94 -2.47
C ALA A 135 -6.81 5.55 -2.02
N ALA A 136 -7.01 5.25 -0.73
CA ALA A 136 -8.31 4.95 -0.16
C ALA A 136 -9.24 6.17 0.00
N LEU A 137 -8.79 7.37 -0.36
CA LEU A 137 -9.68 8.53 -0.55
C LEU A 137 -10.50 8.43 -1.85
N ASP A 138 -10.08 7.58 -2.79
CA ASP A 138 -10.90 7.21 -3.95
C ASP A 138 -12.00 6.23 -3.51
N ALA A 139 -13.26 6.58 -3.75
CA ALA A 139 -14.42 5.78 -3.32
C ALA A 139 -14.49 4.36 -3.92
N ARG A 140 -13.67 4.07 -4.94
CA ARG A 140 -13.55 2.75 -5.57
C ARG A 140 -12.61 1.80 -4.81
N VAL A 141 -11.85 2.32 -3.84
CA VAL A 141 -11.06 1.51 -2.91
C VAL A 141 -11.95 1.05 -1.76
N ALA A 142 -12.11 -0.27 -1.62
CA ALA A 142 -12.99 -0.87 -0.62
C ALA A 142 -12.27 -1.21 0.70
N ALA A 143 -10.95 -1.38 0.66
CA ALA A 143 -10.14 -1.77 1.82
C ALA A 143 -8.71 -1.24 1.70
N ALA A 144 -8.13 -0.76 2.80
CA ALA A 144 -6.75 -0.30 2.83
C ALA A 144 -6.03 -0.80 4.10
N ALA A 145 -4.91 -1.53 3.92
CA ALA A 145 -4.03 -1.94 5.01
C ALA A 145 -2.78 -1.05 5.05
N CYS A 146 -2.61 -0.28 6.13
CA CYS A 146 -1.60 0.75 6.27
C CYS A 146 -0.66 0.40 7.41
N PHE A 147 0.53 -0.10 7.09
CA PHE A 147 1.52 -0.53 8.07
C PHE A 147 2.52 0.58 8.35
N TYR A 148 2.64 0.96 9.60
CA TYR A 148 3.56 2.01 10.08
C TYR A 148 3.68 3.20 9.12
N ALA A 149 2.53 3.70 8.67
CA ALA A 149 2.39 4.77 7.68
C ALA A 149 3.06 6.07 8.18
N THR A 150 4.15 6.48 7.53
CA THR A 150 4.88 7.69 7.91
C THR A 150 4.21 8.95 7.39
N ASP A 151 4.57 10.08 7.97
CA ASP A 151 4.20 11.43 7.51
C ASP A 151 2.69 11.79 7.64
N LEU A 152 1.80 10.85 7.94
CA LEU A 152 0.36 11.12 8.13
C LEU A 152 0.09 12.15 9.24
N HIS A 153 0.71 11.97 10.41
CA HIS A 153 0.49 12.84 11.57
C HIS A 153 1.12 14.22 11.43
N THR A 154 2.08 14.37 10.54
CA THR A 154 2.78 15.63 10.27
C THR A 154 2.29 16.32 8.99
N ALA A 155 1.42 15.65 8.23
CA ALA A 155 0.95 16.12 6.92
C ALA A 155 2.11 16.55 6.00
N SER A 156 3.18 15.73 5.96
CA SER A 156 4.45 16.13 5.33
C SER A 156 4.87 15.29 4.12
N LEU A 157 3.94 14.55 3.51
CA LEU A 157 4.19 13.88 2.25
C LEU A 157 4.36 14.88 1.10
N GLY A 158 5.24 14.54 0.15
CA GLY A 158 5.36 15.21 -1.15
C GLY A 158 6.07 16.55 -1.12
N GLN A 159 6.09 17.18 -2.28
CA GLN A 159 6.78 18.44 -2.49
C GLN A 159 6.26 19.54 -1.56
N GLY A 160 7.20 20.24 -0.93
CA GLY A 160 6.87 21.28 0.05
C GLY A 160 6.44 20.73 1.42
N LYS A 161 6.46 19.41 1.62
CA LYS A 161 6.05 18.74 2.87
C LYS A 161 4.67 19.20 3.34
N LYS A 162 3.73 19.16 2.41
CA LYS A 162 2.33 19.56 2.65
C LYS A 162 1.42 18.56 1.97
N ASP A 163 0.70 17.78 2.76
CA ASP A 163 -0.36 16.92 2.28
C ASP A 163 -1.63 17.11 3.12
N ASP A 164 -2.73 16.62 2.61
CA ASP A 164 -4.05 16.78 3.20
C ASP A 164 -4.71 15.41 3.49
N THR A 165 -3.94 14.32 3.45
CA THR A 165 -4.47 12.94 3.52
C THR A 165 -5.36 12.74 4.76
N LEU A 166 -4.84 13.08 5.94
CA LEU A 166 -5.58 12.89 7.19
C LEU A 166 -6.77 13.87 7.31
N ALA A 167 -6.63 15.09 6.78
CA ALA A 167 -7.73 16.07 6.78
C ALA A 167 -8.90 15.63 5.88
N ARG A 168 -8.63 14.82 4.86
CA ARG A 168 -9.61 14.33 3.88
C ARG A 168 -10.18 12.95 4.21
N VAL A 169 -9.87 12.39 5.36
CA VAL A 169 -10.30 11.01 5.71
C VAL A 169 -11.80 10.77 5.58
N ARG A 170 -12.64 11.81 5.73
CA ARG A 170 -14.11 11.72 5.53
C ARG A 170 -14.51 11.36 4.09
N GLU A 171 -13.63 11.52 3.11
CA GLU A 171 -13.89 11.16 1.71
C GLU A 171 -13.77 9.64 1.50
N SER A 172 -13.05 8.93 2.38
CA SER A 172 -12.82 7.50 2.27
C SER A 172 -14.10 6.71 2.57
N GLN A 173 -14.41 5.77 1.67
CA GLN A 173 -15.44 4.74 1.84
C GLN A 173 -14.83 3.38 2.21
N ALA A 174 -13.50 3.30 2.25
CA ALA A 174 -12.76 2.07 2.55
C ALA A 174 -12.84 1.73 4.04
N GLU A 175 -12.79 0.43 4.34
CA GLU A 175 -12.39 0.00 5.66
C GLU A 175 -10.87 0.04 5.78
N LEU A 176 -10.36 0.76 6.79
CA LEU A 176 -8.94 0.99 7.01
C LEU A 176 -8.41 0.04 8.08
N LEU A 177 -7.29 -0.63 7.82
CA LEU A 177 -6.52 -1.39 8.82
C LEU A 177 -5.21 -0.65 9.10
N LEU A 178 -5.08 -0.09 10.30
CA LEU A 178 -3.88 0.64 10.72
C LEU A 178 -3.06 -0.26 11.66
N ILE A 179 -1.80 -0.54 11.29
CA ILE A 179 -0.89 -1.35 12.11
C ILE A 179 0.39 -0.58 12.40
N TRP A 180 0.74 -0.47 13.68
CA TRP A 180 1.86 0.33 14.18
C TRP A 180 2.85 -0.49 15.00
N GLY A 181 4.12 -0.08 14.96
CA GLY A 181 5.13 -0.49 15.92
C GLY A 181 5.19 0.50 17.08
N ARG A 182 5.10 0.04 18.32
CA ARG A 182 5.16 0.92 19.50
C ARG A 182 6.54 1.54 19.71
N GLN A 183 7.60 0.90 19.16
CA GLN A 183 8.98 1.36 19.22
C GLN A 183 9.40 2.14 17.96
N ASP A 184 8.44 2.53 17.11
CA ASP A 184 8.69 3.26 15.88
C ASP A 184 8.98 4.75 16.15
N PRO A 185 10.21 5.25 15.88
CA PRO A 185 10.53 6.65 16.07
C PRO A 185 9.92 7.56 15.00
N HIS A 186 9.52 7.02 13.83
CA HIS A 186 8.95 7.80 12.75
C HIS A 186 7.46 8.12 12.99
N VAL A 187 6.76 7.30 13.80
CA VAL A 187 5.37 7.56 14.17
C VAL A 187 5.24 7.41 15.70
N PRO A 188 5.68 8.42 16.46
CA PRO A 188 5.66 8.38 17.92
C PRO A 188 4.25 8.31 18.49
N LEU A 189 4.11 7.99 19.78
CA LEU A 189 2.80 7.86 20.45
C LEU A 189 1.88 9.05 20.19
N ALA A 190 2.41 10.29 20.28
CA ALA A 190 1.62 11.48 20.02
C ALA A 190 1.09 11.54 18.56
N GLY A 191 1.93 11.11 17.61
CA GLY A 191 1.53 11.02 16.19
C GLY A 191 0.45 9.97 15.95
N ARG A 192 0.60 8.76 16.56
CA ARG A 192 -0.41 7.71 16.47
C ARG A 192 -1.74 8.18 17.09
N LYS A 193 -1.67 8.86 18.25
CA LYS A 193 -2.87 9.42 18.89
C LYS A 193 -3.56 10.45 18.00
N ALA A 194 -2.83 11.37 17.37
CA ALA A 194 -3.40 12.35 16.46
C ALA A 194 -4.11 11.70 15.27
N ILE A 195 -3.54 10.63 14.69
CA ILE A 195 -4.19 9.87 13.62
C ILE A 195 -5.47 9.19 14.14
N TYR A 196 -5.41 8.52 15.30
CA TYR A 196 -6.57 7.85 15.88
C TYR A 196 -7.72 8.82 16.16
N ASP A 197 -7.42 9.99 16.75
CA ASP A 197 -8.40 11.03 17.06
C ASP A 197 -9.04 11.56 15.77
N ALA A 198 -8.26 11.77 14.70
CA ALA A 198 -8.76 12.25 13.41
C ALA A 198 -9.70 11.21 12.75
N LEU A 199 -9.32 9.93 12.75
CA LEU A 199 -10.16 8.83 12.24
C LEU A 199 -11.48 8.74 13.01
N THR A 200 -11.41 8.84 14.33
CA THR A 200 -12.59 8.79 15.22
C THR A 200 -13.51 9.98 14.98
N ALA A 201 -12.95 11.19 14.89
CA ALA A 201 -13.72 12.41 14.63
C ALA A 201 -14.36 12.44 13.24
N ALA A 202 -13.77 11.72 12.30
CA ALA A 202 -14.31 11.56 10.95
C ALA A 202 -15.36 10.44 10.83
N GLU A 203 -15.56 9.66 11.91
CA GLU A 203 -16.42 8.46 11.92
C GLU A 203 -15.97 7.43 10.84
N ALA A 204 -14.64 7.35 10.59
CA ALA A 204 -14.08 6.44 9.61
C ALA A 204 -14.29 4.97 10.04
N SER A 205 -14.47 4.08 9.07
CA SER A 205 -14.47 2.65 9.34
C SER A 205 -13.04 2.15 9.46
N PHE A 206 -12.58 1.78 10.66
CA PHE A 206 -11.19 1.34 10.81
C PHE A 206 -10.98 0.30 11.92
N GLN A 207 -9.89 -0.48 11.75
CA GLN A 207 -9.28 -1.34 12.76
C GLN A 207 -7.91 -0.76 13.14
N TRP A 208 -7.54 -0.87 14.42
CA TRP A 208 -6.30 -0.31 14.96
C TRP A 208 -5.53 -1.34 15.76
N HIS A 209 -4.26 -1.54 15.39
CA HIS A 209 -3.37 -2.47 16.09
C HIS A 209 -2.02 -1.82 16.38
N GLU A 210 -1.51 -2.03 17.60
CA GLU A 210 -0.16 -1.63 18.00
C GLU A 210 0.62 -2.85 18.47
N PHE A 211 1.68 -3.19 17.74
CA PHE A 211 2.58 -4.27 18.10
C PHE A 211 3.78 -3.71 18.86
N ASN A 212 4.41 -4.54 19.72
CA ASN A 212 5.63 -4.16 20.41
C ASN A 212 6.86 -4.34 19.49
N GLY A 213 6.85 -3.66 18.36
CA GLY A 213 7.85 -3.73 17.28
C GLY A 213 8.41 -2.37 16.90
N ALA A 214 9.52 -2.39 16.19
CA ALA A 214 10.16 -1.20 15.62
C ALA A 214 9.53 -0.79 14.28
N HIS A 215 9.98 0.33 13.70
CA HIS A 215 9.67 0.67 12.30
C HIS A 215 10.13 -0.43 11.33
N ALA A 216 9.33 -0.76 10.33
CA ALA A 216 9.60 -1.82 9.35
C ALA A 216 9.73 -3.24 9.93
N PHE A 217 9.04 -3.55 11.06
CA PHE A 217 9.05 -4.89 11.65
C PHE A 217 8.53 -5.98 10.71
N ALA A 218 7.69 -5.63 9.73
CA ALA A 218 7.13 -6.57 8.77
C ALA A 218 8.04 -6.85 7.56
N ARG A 219 9.12 -6.09 7.37
CA ARG A 219 10.09 -6.33 6.30
C ARG A 219 10.94 -7.55 6.64
N ASP A 220 10.86 -8.62 5.84
CA ASP A 220 11.56 -9.90 6.04
C ASP A 220 13.07 -9.85 5.77
N GLU A 221 13.66 -8.66 5.86
CA GLU A 221 15.07 -8.38 5.64
C GLU A 221 15.56 -7.30 6.62
N GLY A 222 16.72 -7.54 7.20
CA GLY A 222 17.35 -6.61 8.15
C GLY A 222 16.98 -6.86 9.61
N PRO A 223 17.64 -6.14 10.54
CA PRO A 223 17.64 -6.46 11.98
C PRO A 223 16.33 -6.10 12.72
N ARG A 224 15.41 -5.39 12.08
CA ARG A 224 14.14 -4.98 12.68
C ARG A 224 12.99 -5.95 12.41
N HIS A 225 13.25 -7.02 11.63
CA HIS A 225 12.22 -8.00 11.30
C HIS A 225 11.73 -8.73 12.56
N ASP A 226 10.41 -8.71 12.76
CA ASP A 226 9.71 -9.52 13.76
C ASP A 226 8.80 -10.52 13.03
N PRO A 227 9.21 -11.82 12.95
CA PRO A 227 8.43 -12.81 12.20
C PRO A 227 7.03 -13.06 12.78
N ALA A 228 6.84 -12.91 14.09
CA ALA A 228 5.56 -13.14 14.74
C ALA A 228 4.58 -11.99 14.46
N ALA A 229 5.03 -10.74 14.65
CA ALA A 229 4.25 -9.55 14.35
C ALA A 229 3.95 -9.44 12.84
N SER A 230 4.94 -9.75 11.98
CA SER A 230 4.77 -9.78 10.52
C SER A 230 3.69 -10.77 10.08
N ARG A 231 3.72 -12.00 10.62
CA ARG A 231 2.71 -13.03 10.32
C ARG A 231 1.32 -12.63 10.78
N LEU A 232 1.19 -12.08 11.99
CA LEU A 232 -0.09 -11.61 12.51
C LEU A 232 -0.63 -10.44 11.68
N GLY A 233 0.22 -9.47 11.34
CA GLY A 233 -0.17 -8.36 10.47
C GLY A 233 -0.63 -8.83 9.09
N PHE A 234 0.07 -9.79 8.49
CA PHE A 234 -0.37 -10.42 7.24
C PHE A 234 -1.76 -11.05 7.36
N SER A 235 -2.02 -11.79 8.44
CA SER A 235 -3.32 -12.44 8.66
C SER A 235 -4.45 -11.44 8.81
N LEU A 236 -4.22 -10.31 9.49
CA LEU A 236 -5.20 -9.22 9.62
C LEU A 236 -5.49 -8.56 8.27
N ALA A 237 -4.46 -8.28 7.46
CA ALA A 237 -4.63 -7.72 6.13
C ALA A 237 -5.36 -8.69 5.18
N LEU A 238 -5.02 -9.98 5.24
CA LEU A 238 -5.67 -11.03 4.46
C LEU A 238 -7.16 -11.14 4.81
N GLU A 239 -7.51 -11.15 6.11
CA GLU A 239 -8.90 -11.17 6.58
C GLU A 239 -9.68 -9.98 6.01
N LEU A 240 -9.12 -8.77 6.13
CA LEU A 240 -9.74 -7.55 5.60
C LEU A 240 -10.02 -7.68 4.09
N PHE A 241 -9.03 -8.09 3.30
CA PHE A 241 -9.19 -8.22 1.86
C PHE A 241 -10.16 -9.33 1.46
N GLN A 242 -10.12 -10.48 2.13
CA GLN A 242 -11.06 -11.57 1.88
C GLN A 242 -12.51 -11.14 2.14
N ARG A 243 -12.75 -10.40 3.20
CA ARG A 243 -14.08 -9.93 3.57
C ARG A 243 -14.58 -8.78 2.67
N ARG A 244 -13.70 -7.88 2.24
CA ARG A 244 -14.09 -6.65 1.52
C ARG A 244 -14.00 -6.75 0.01
N LEU A 245 -13.19 -7.67 -0.53
CA LEU A 245 -12.90 -7.75 -1.97
C LEU A 245 -13.40 -9.04 -2.63
N THR A 246 -13.84 -10.04 -1.86
CA THR A 246 -14.33 -11.27 -2.47
C THR A 246 -15.66 -11.04 -3.18
N VAL A 247 -15.74 -11.53 -4.42
CA VAL A 247 -16.99 -11.58 -5.17
C VAL A 247 -17.96 -12.49 -4.41
N PRO A 248 -19.24 -12.11 -4.21
CA PRO A 248 -20.24 -13.03 -3.68
C PRO A 248 -20.21 -14.32 -4.50
N LYS A 249 -20.16 -15.48 -3.82
CA LYS A 249 -20.30 -16.77 -4.50
C LYS A 249 -21.59 -16.70 -5.30
N LEU A 250 -21.51 -16.79 -6.64
CA LEU A 250 -22.70 -16.96 -7.44
C LEU A 250 -23.46 -18.16 -6.89
N PRO A 251 -24.77 -18.08 -6.71
CA PRO A 251 -25.55 -19.24 -6.29
C PRO A 251 -25.27 -20.36 -7.28
N VAL A 252 -24.83 -21.50 -6.77
CA VAL A 252 -24.67 -22.72 -7.57
C VAL A 252 -26.05 -23.08 -8.06
N SER A 253 -26.29 -22.93 -9.36
CA SER A 253 -27.52 -23.32 -10.03
C SER A 253 -27.67 -24.83 -10.10
#